data_d0bfb7fd6c849213181ac9dcb5423e1d
#
_entry.id   d0bfb7fd6c849213181ac9dcb5423e1d
#
_cell.length_a   1.000
_cell.length_b   1.000
_cell.length_c   1.000
_cell.angle_alpha   90.00
_cell.angle_beta   90.00
_cell.angle_gamma   90.00
#
_symmetry.space_group_name_H-M   'P 1'
#
loop_
_entity.id
_entity.type
_entity.pdbx_description
1 polymer ?
#
loop_
_entity_poly.entity_id
_entity_poly.type
_entity_poly.pdbx_seq_one_letter_code
_entity_poly.pdbx_strand_id
1 'polypeptide(L)'
;MTAVYNGLLFDTELDAIWAAFFDLAGWQWWYNPVSVGNWKPNFKVKFPCKHSECNGSHTLMVAIIPEKDISSWRHHPSLSYSYGVTDNNNKYIADSGALFGIGPFSTKWEMAHGSGGGIEDVTNWVNDANKLWKNAVVLIDTVNAN
;
A
#
# COMPACT_ATOMS: atom_id res chain seq x y z
N MET A 1 -16.60 -8.98 3.91
CA MET A 1 -17.67 -8.00 3.65
C MET A 1 -17.16 -6.94 2.70
N THR A 2 -17.93 -6.67 1.66
CA THR A 2 -17.62 -5.61 0.72
C THR A 2 -17.89 -4.23 1.32
N ALA A 3 -17.31 -3.20 0.72
CA ALA A 3 -17.57 -1.82 1.09
C ALA A 3 -17.42 -0.92 -0.13
N VAL A 4 -18.13 0.21 -0.11
CA VAL A 4 -18.07 1.21 -1.17
C VAL A 4 -17.27 2.41 -0.70
N TYR A 5 -16.40 2.92 -1.58
CA TYR A 5 -15.70 4.18 -1.35
C TYR A 5 -15.38 4.81 -2.70
N ASN A 6 -15.64 6.11 -2.81
CA ASN A 6 -15.33 6.91 -4.01
C ASN A 6 -15.91 6.28 -5.30
N GLY A 7 -17.12 5.76 -5.21
CA GLY A 7 -17.81 5.14 -6.34
C GLY A 7 -17.33 3.74 -6.73
N LEU A 8 -16.41 3.15 -5.97
CA LEU A 8 -15.90 1.82 -6.21
C LEU A 8 -16.37 0.84 -5.14
N LEU A 9 -16.62 -0.39 -5.56
CA LEU A 9 -16.89 -1.50 -4.66
C LEU A 9 -15.58 -2.25 -4.38
N PHE A 10 -15.21 -2.32 -3.10
CA PHE A 10 -14.02 -3.04 -2.66
C PHE A 10 -14.40 -4.42 -2.14
N ASP A 11 -13.54 -5.40 -2.37
CA ASP A 11 -13.78 -6.78 -1.96
C ASP A 11 -13.90 -6.92 -0.44
N THR A 12 -13.18 -6.07 0.31
CA THR A 12 -13.24 -6.06 1.77
C THR A 12 -13.34 -4.63 2.29
N GLU A 13 -13.89 -4.49 3.49
CA GLU A 13 -13.92 -3.22 4.20
C GLU A 13 -12.49 -2.70 4.45
N LEU A 14 -11.56 -3.60 4.78
CA LEU A 14 -10.16 -3.23 5.00
C LEU A 14 -9.54 -2.59 3.76
N ASP A 15 -9.80 -3.12 2.57
CA ASP A 15 -9.33 -2.54 1.31
C ASP A 15 -9.87 -1.11 1.15
N ALA A 16 -11.16 -0.90 1.44
CA ALA A 16 -11.77 0.43 1.34
C ALA A 16 -11.15 1.41 2.34
N ILE A 17 -10.87 0.95 3.56
CA ILE A 17 -10.23 1.79 4.58
C ILE A 17 -8.83 2.21 4.12
N TRP A 18 -8.06 1.29 3.54
CA TRP A 18 -6.74 1.64 3.00
C TRP A 18 -6.85 2.67 1.87
N ALA A 19 -7.83 2.53 0.97
CA ALA A 19 -8.04 3.52 -0.10
C ALA A 19 -8.33 4.91 0.48
N ALA A 20 -9.20 5.00 1.47
CA ALA A 20 -9.49 6.27 2.15
C ALA A 20 -8.24 6.82 2.86
N PHE A 21 -7.46 5.95 3.50
CA PHE A 21 -6.20 6.34 4.13
C PHE A 21 -5.23 6.92 3.10
N PHE A 22 -5.08 6.30 1.94
CA PHE A 22 -4.20 6.81 0.89
C PHE A 22 -4.62 8.21 0.46
N ASP A 23 -5.92 8.45 0.26
CA ASP A 23 -6.42 9.78 -0.08
C ASP A 23 -6.08 10.79 1.01
N LEU A 24 -6.29 10.45 2.27
CA LEU A 24 -5.99 11.35 3.39
C LEU A 24 -4.49 11.62 3.53
N ALA A 25 -3.66 10.68 3.16
CA ALA A 25 -2.20 10.82 3.18
C ALA A 25 -1.66 11.55 1.94
N GLY A 26 -2.49 11.82 0.95
CA GLY A 26 -2.06 12.45 -0.29
C GLY A 26 -1.37 11.49 -1.25
N TRP A 27 -1.60 10.21 -1.11
CA TRP A 27 -1.06 9.19 -2.00
C TRP A 27 -2.03 8.93 -3.15
N GLN A 28 -1.49 8.65 -4.33
CA GLN A 28 -2.28 8.14 -5.46
C GLN A 28 -2.43 6.62 -5.31
N TRP A 29 -3.55 6.09 -5.76
CA TRP A 29 -3.79 4.65 -5.68
C TRP A 29 -4.64 4.14 -6.85
N TRP A 30 -4.43 2.87 -7.18
CA TRP A 30 -5.20 2.13 -8.18
C TRP A 30 -5.54 0.79 -7.56
N TYR A 31 -6.81 0.40 -7.61
CA TYR A 31 -7.29 -0.88 -7.05
C TYR A 31 -7.23 -1.97 -8.12
N ASN A 32 -6.84 -3.19 -7.72
CA ASN A 32 -6.70 -4.36 -8.59
C ASN A 32 -5.82 -4.06 -9.82
N PRO A 33 -4.56 -3.70 -9.61
CA PRO A 33 -3.63 -3.44 -10.71
C PRO A 33 -3.23 -4.74 -11.41
N VAL A 34 -2.30 -4.63 -12.37
CA VAL A 34 -1.79 -5.81 -13.09
C VAL A 34 -1.16 -6.82 -12.14
N SER A 35 -1.23 -8.11 -12.52
CA SER A 35 -0.56 -9.18 -11.78
C SER A 35 0.95 -9.08 -11.94
N VAL A 36 1.67 -9.56 -10.92
CA VAL A 36 3.13 -9.68 -10.90
C VAL A 36 3.45 -11.17 -10.71
N GLY A 37 3.90 -11.84 -11.77
CA GLY A 37 3.97 -13.30 -11.75
C GLY A 37 2.58 -13.89 -11.52
N ASN A 38 2.47 -14.77 -10.54
CA ASN A 38 1.20 -15.36 -10.12
C ASN A 38 0.53 -14.59 -8.97
N TRP A 39 1.14 -13.51 -8.51
CA TRP A 39 0.61 -12.68 -7.43
C TRP A 39 -0.30 -11.59 -8.00
N LYS A 40 -1.45 -11.42 -7.36
CA LYS A 40 -2.41 -10.35 -7.68
C LYS A 40 -2.39 -9.32 -6.56
N PRO A 41 -1.66 -8.20 -6.74
CA PRO A 41 -1.68 -7.13 -5.75
C PRO A 41 -3.08 -6.55 -5.57
N ASN A 42 -3.38 -6.08 -4.36
CA ASN A 42 -4.63 -5.38 -4.09
C ASN A 42 -4.58 -3.94 -4.59
N PHE A 43 -3.42 -3.28 -4.43
CA PHE A 43 -3.24 -1.90 -4.84
C PHE A 43 -1.91 -1.69 -5.54
N LYS A 44 -1.88 -0.66 -6.39
CA LYS A 44 -0.68 0.08 -6.75
C LYS A 44 -0.80 1.44 -6.08
N VAL A 45 0.24 1.89 -5.40
CA VAL A 45 0.24 3.21 -4.75
C VAL A 45 1.47 4.01 -5.16
N LYS A 46 1.32 5.32 -5.17
CA LYS A 46 2.42 6.24 -5.50
C LYS A 46 2.40 7.39 -4.50
N PHE A 47 3.55 7.67 -3.90
CA PHE A 47 3.68 8.71 -2.90
C PHE A 47 4.90 9.58 -3.16
N PRO A 48 4.85 10.88 -2.74
CA PRO A 48 5.94 11.80 -3.03
C PRO A 48 7.19 11.50 -2.20
N CYS A 49 8.35 11.75 -2.79
CA CYS A 49 9.63 11.71 -2.10
C CYS A 49 10.41 12.98 -2.47
N LYS A 50 10.88 13.69 -1.45
CA LYS A 50 11.63 14.94 -1.64
C LYS A 50 13.14 14.73 -1.70
N HIS A 51 13.62 13.49 -1.57
CA HIS A 51 15.05 13.21 -1.62
C HIS A 51 15.57 13.48 -3.03
N SER A 52 16.68 14.22 -3.12
CA SER A 52 17.21 14.70 -4.41
C SER A 52 17.64 13.59 -5.37
N GLU A 53 17.98 12.41 -4.83
CA GLU A 53 18.41 11.27 -5.65
C GLU A 53 17.24 10.35 -6.05
N CYS A 54 16.02 10.67 -5.61
CA CYS A 54 14.81 9.98 -6.04
C CYS A 54 14.14 10.77 -7.17
N ASN A 55 13.31 10.11 -7.97
CA ASN A 55 12.62 10.75 -9.10
C ASN A 55 11.32 11.45 -8.68
N GLY A 56 11.26 11.99 -7.48
CA GLY A 56 10.11 12.74 -6.96
C GLY A 56 9.03 11.89 -6.33
N SER A 57 9.04 10.58 -6.52
CA SER A 57 8.03 9.69 -5.95
C SER A 57 8.53 8.25 -5.87
N HIS A 58 7.81 7.46 -5.08
CA HIS A 58 7.97 6.01 -5.03
C HIS A 58 6.65 5.34 -5.36
N THR A 59 6.73 4.16 -5.95
CA THR A 59 5.56 3.34 -6.30
C THR A 59 5.70 1.97 -5.67
N LEU A 60 4.62 1.46 -5.07
CA LEU A 60 4.58 0.13 -4.48
C LEU A 60 3.44 -0.68 -5.09
N MET A 61 3.66 -1.98 -5.23
CA MET A 61 2.60 -2.96 -5.48
C MET A 61 2.26 -3.59 -4.14
N VAL A 62 1.04 -3.45 -3.67
CA VAL A 62 0.66 -3.71 -2.28
C VAL A 62 -0.30 -4.89 -2.16
N ALA A 63 0.02 -5.81 -1.25
CA ALA A 63 -0.92 -6.81 -0.78
C ALA A 63 -1.54 -6.36 0.55
N ILE A 64 -2.85 -6.54 0.69
CA ILE A 64 -3.58 -6.27 1.93
C ILE A 64 -3.97 -7.59 2.56
N ILE A 65 -3.60 -7.79 3.82
CA ILE A 65 -4.00 -8.98 4.58
C ILE A 65 -4.65 -8.56 5.91
N PRO A 66 -5.65 -9.32 6.40
CA PRO A 66 -6.36 -8.94 7.62
C PRO A 66 -5.62 -9.40 8.88
N GLU A 67 -4.35 -9.02 9.00
CA GLU A 67 -3.49 -9.44 10.10
C GLU A 67 -2.88 -8.23 10.81
N LYS A 68 -2.85 -8.29 12.13
CA LYS A 68 -2.19 -7.28 12.96
C LYS A 68 -0.67 -7.51 12.96
N ASP A 69 -0.25 -8.76 13.16
CA ASP A 69 1.16 -9.14 13.18
C ASP A 69 1.52 -9.76 11.84
N ILE A 70 2.22 -8.98 11.01
CA ILE A 70 2.65 -9.44 9.69
C ILE A 70 4.00 -10.14 9.69
N SER A 71 4.66 -10.24 10.84
CA SER A 71 5.98 -10.88 10.91
C SER A 71 5.95 -12.36 10.53
N SER A 72 4.83 -13.04 10.75
CA SER A 72 4.65 -14.44 10.34
C SER A 72 4.44 -14.61 8.83
N TRP A 73 4.27 -13.50 8.11
CA TRP A 73 4.00 -13.49 6.66
C TRP A 73 5.23 -13.12 5.82
N ARG A 74 6.44 -13.27 6.39
CA ARG A 74 7.69 -12.87 5.73
C ARG A 74 7.94 -13.57 4.39
N HIS A 75 7.26 -14.68 4.12
CA HIS A 75 7.36 -15.40 2.85
C HIS A 75 6.23 -15.05 1.87
N HIS A 76 5.40 -14.06 2.20
CA HIS A 76 4.36 -13.63 1.28
C HIS A 76 4.98 -13.16 -0.04
N PRO A 77 4.35 -13.47 -1.19
CA PRO A 77 4.91 -13.08 -2.51
C PRO A 77 5.24 -11.60 -2.63
N SER A 78 4.44 -10.70 -2.02
CA SER A 78 4.69 -9.26 -2.06
C SER A 78 6.08 -8.88 -1.53
N LEU A 79 6.60 -9.61 -0.56
CA LEU A 79 7.89 -9.31 0.07
C LEU A 79 9.09 -9.94 -0.67
N SER A 80 8.84 -10.70 -1.74
CA SER A 80 9.91 -11.23 -2.58
C SER A 80 10.37 -10.25 -3.66
N TYR A 81 9.66 -9.12 -3.83
CA TYR A 81 9.95 -8.11 -4.85
C TYR A 81 10.56 -6.86 -4.23
N SER A 82 11.72 -7.01 -3.58
CA SER A 82 12.47 -5.87 -3.01
C SER A 82 13.29 -5.20 -4.11
N TYR A 83 13.44 -3.88 -4.00
CA TYR A 83 14.29 -3.05 -4.87
C TYR A 83 13.90 -3.04 -6.35
N GLY A 84 12.69 -3.42 -6.66
CA GLY A 84 12.19 -3.33 -8.03
C GLY A 84 11.16 -4.39 -8.34
N VAL A 85 10.14 -3.99 -9.09
CA VAL A 85 9.08 -4.88 -9.54
C VAL A 85 8.95 -4.72 -11.05
N THR A 86 8.97 -5.85 -11.76
CA THR A 86 8.67 -5.88 -13.18
C THR A 86 7.36 -6.62 -13.41
N ASP A 87 6.60 -6.18 -14.42
CA ASP A 87 5.39 -6.88 -14.81
C ASP A 87 5.73 -8.15 -15.63
N ASN A 88 4.70 -8.84 -16.11
CA ASN A 88 4.89 -10.08 -16.85
C ASN A 88 5.48 -9.86 -18.26
N ASN A 89 5.65 -8.60 -18.66
CA ASN A 89 6.32 -8.21 -19.91
C ASN A 89 7.73 -7.64 -19.67
N ASN A 90 8.29 -7.88 -18.48
CA ASN A 90 9.61 -7.39 -18.04
C ASN A 90 9.72 -5.86 -17.99
N LYS A 91 8.59 -5.15 -17.89
CA LYS A 91 8.59 -3.70 -17.73
C LYS A 91 8.65 -3.36 -16.24
N TYR A 92 9.58 -2.47 -15.85
CA TYR A 92 9.67 -1.95 -14.50
C TYR A 92 8.42 -1.12 -14.16
N ILE A 93 7.75 -1.46 -13.07
CA ILE A 93 6.47 -0.82 -12.71
C ILE A 93 6.41 -0.28 -11.27
N ALA A 94 7.33 -0.67 -10.40
CA ALA A 94 7.31 -0.21 -9.02
C ALA A 94 8.67 -0.37 -8.35
N ASP A 95 8.87 0.37 -7.27
CA ASP A 95 10.09 0.31 -6.47
C ASP A 95 10.16 -0.96 -5.61
N SER A 96 9.01 -1.45 -5.18
CA SER A 96 8.95 -2.65 -4.34
C SER A 96 7.53 -3.21 -4.30
N GLY A 97 7.44 -4.49 -3.97
CA GLY A 97 6.23 -5.08 -3.40
C GLY A 97 6.15 -4.74 -1.93
N ALA A 98 4.93 -4.70 -1.38
CA ALA A 98 4.68 -4.33 0.01
C ALA A 98 3.58 -5.19 0.60
N LEU A 99 3.63 -5.37 1.92
CA LEU A 99 2.62 -6.11 2.68
C LEU A 99 2.03 -5.19 3.74
N PHE A 100 0.73 -4.93 3.65
CA PHE A 100 -0.01 -4.09 4.59
C PHE A 100 -1.06 -4.94 5.31
N GLY A 101 -1.10 -4.81 6.64
CA GLY A 101 -2.06 -5.51 7.48
C GLY A 101 -3.25 -4.64 7.86
N ILE A 102 -3.68 -4.72 9.12
CA ILE A 102 -4.91 -4.07 9.59
C ILE A 102 -4.75 -2.60 9.96
N GLY A 103 -3.59 -2.01 9.73
CA GLY A 103 -3.35 -0.59 9.99
C GLY A 103 -1.93 -0.17 9.67
N PRO A 104 -1.61 1.12 9.84
CA PRO A 104 -0.30 1.68 9.45
C PRO A 104 0.90 1.05 10.17
N PHE A 105 0.70 0.53 11.38
CA PHE A 105 1.75 -0.12 12.17
C PHE A 105 2.01 -1.56 11.75
N SER A 106 1.22 -2.09 10.81
CA SER A 106 1.34 -3.46 10.30
C SER A 106 1.67 -3.42 8.81
N THR A 107 2.78 -2.75 8.45
CA THR A 107 3.17 -2.55 7.06
C THR A 107 4.67 -2.77 6.90
N LYS A 108 5.07 -3.25 5.72
CA LYS A 108 6.48 -3.49 5.43
C LYS A 108 6.73 -3.55 3.94
N TRP A 109 7.84 -2.94 3.51
CA TRP A 109 8.43 -3.15 2.19
C TRP A 109 9.92 -2.86 2.26
N GLU A 110 10.63 -3.12 1.16
CA GLU A 110 12.07 -2.85 1.10
C GLU A 110 12.40 -2.27 -0.28
N MET A 111 12.98 -1.08 -0.30
CA MET A 111 13.25 -0.36 -1.55
C MET A 111 14.51 0.47 -1.47
N ALA A 112 15.01 0.89 -2.63
CA ALA A 112 16.04 1.91 -2.70
C ALA A 112 15.45 3.29 -2.34
N HIS A 113 16.22 4.09 -1.64
CA HIS A 113 15.87 5.47 -1.28
C HIS A 113 17.12 6.32 -1.39
N GLY A 114 17.22 7.09 -2.46
CA GLY A 114 18.45 7.81 -2.80
C GLY A 114 19.57 6.83 -3.11
N SER A 115 20.76 7.09 -2.55
CA SER A 115 21.92 6.21 -2.71
C SER A 115 21.91 5.02 -1.75
N GLY A 116 20.95 4.97 -0.84
CA GLY A 116 20.79 3.89 0.12
C GLY A 116 19.44 3.21 -0.07
N GLY A 117 18.93 2.71 1.03
CA GLY A 117 17.64 2.04 1.06
C GLY A 117 17.54 1.10 2.24
N GLY A 118 16.49 0.32 2.28
CA GLY A 118 16.27 -0.66 3.31
C GLY A 118 14.81 -0.93 3.55
N ILE A 119 14.52 -1.47 4.73
CA ILE A 119 13.18 -1.82 5.17
C ILE A 119 12.44 -0.55 5.59
N GLU A 120 11.22 -0.41 5.08
CA GLU A 120 10.36 0.74 5.31
C GLU A 120 9.01 0.31 5.83
N ASP A 121 8.27 1.28 6.37
CA ASP A 121 6.86 1.12 6.73
C ASP A 121 6.12 2.45 6.52
N VAL A 122 4.79 2.38 6.58
CA VAL A 122 3.94 3.55 6.31
C VAL A 122 4.21 4.68 7.31
N THR A 123 4.52 4.36 8.56
CA THR A 123 4.71 5.39 9.59
C THR A 123 5.94 6.25 9.34
N ASN A 124 6.92 5.76 8.57
CA ASN A 124 8.08 6.55 8.16
C ASN A 124 7.75 7.55 7.05
N TRP A 125 6.63 7.39 6.36
CA TRP A 125 6.28 8.18 5.17
C TRP A 125 5.04 9.04 5.35
N VAL A 126 4.26 8.81 6.41
CA VAL A 126 3.00 9.52 6.65
C VAL A 126 3.00 10.07 8.08
N ASN A 127 2.97 11.40 8.20
CA ASN A 127 2.82 12.04 9.50
C ASN A 127 1.42 11.78 10.06
N ASP A 128 1.34 11.54 11.37
CA ASP A 128 0.07 11.28 12.06
C ASP A 128 -0.69 10.10 11.44
N ALA A 129 0.02 9.07 11.03
CA ALA A 129 -0.58 7.92 10.33
C ALA A 129 -1.74 7.29 11.13
N ASN A 130 -1.60 7.18 12.46
CA ASN A 130 -2.64 6.61 13.29
C ASN A 130 -3.93 7.47 13.29
N LYS A 131 -3.78 8.79 13.32
CA LYS A 131 -4.92 9.72 13.26
C LYS A 131 -5.61 9.61 11.90
N LEU A 132 -4.84 9.60 10.81
CA LEU A 132 -5.41 9.44 9.47
C LEU A 132 -6.13 8.10 9.32
N TRP A 133 -5.57 7.04 9.91
CA TRP A 133 -6.20 5.72 9.89
C TRP A 133 -7.56 5.75 10.59
N LYS A 134 -7.63 6.34 11.78
CA LYS A 134 -8.91 6.48 12.50
C LYS A 134 -9.92 7.28 11.69
N ASN A 135 -9.48 8.35 11.03
CA ASN A 135 -10.34 9.14 10.16
C ASN A 135 -10.82 8.31 8.96
N ALA A 136 -9.96 7.48 8.38
CA ALA A 136 -10.33 6.59 7.27
C ALA A 136 -11.39 5.58 7.71
N VAL A 137 -11.24 4.98 8.88
CA VAL A 137 -12.22 4.04 9.43
C VAL A 137 -13.58 4.70 9.58
N VAL A 138 -13.63 5.89 10.18
CA VAL A 138 -14.88 6.64 10.35
C VAL A 138 -15.50 6.98 9.00
N LEU A 139 -14.69 7.39 8.03
CA LEU A 139 -15.16 7.73 6.70
C LEU A 139 -15.84 6.53 6.02
N ILE A 140 -15.21 5.36 6.07
CA ILE A 140 -15.77 4.16 5.45
C ILE A 140 -17.04 3.71 6.18
N ASP A 141 -17.04 3.74 7.51
CA ASP A 141 -18.24 3.41 8.29
C ASP A 141 -19.39 4.34 7.93
N THR A 142 -19.13 5.64 7.78
CA THR A 142 -20.15 6.64 7.44
C THR A 142 -20.71 6.43 6.04
N VAL A 143 -19.83 6.22 5.06
CA VAL A 143 -20.23 6.04 3.65
C VAL A 143 -21.06 4.76 3.47
N ASN A 144 -20.78 3.73 4.26
CA ASN A 144 -21.45 2.44 4.16
C ASN A 144 -22.60 2.25 5.17
N ALA A 145 -22.91 3.26 5.95
CA ALA A 145 -24.03 3.22 6.88
C ALA A 145 -25.36 3.20 6.13
N ASN A 146 -26.30 2.43 6.63
CA ASN A 146 -27.66 2.37 6.11
C ASN A 146 -28.62 3.26 6.89
#